data_a2da7fd9256fa8c0814df292ad8a3ac9
#
_entry.id   a2da7fd9256fa8c0814df292ad8a3ac9
#
_cell.length_a   1.000
_cell.length_b   1.000
_cell.length_c   1.000
_cell.angle_alpha   90.00
_cell.angle_beta   90.00
_cell.angle_gamma   90.00
#
_symmetry.space_group_name_H-M   'P 1'
#
loop_
_entity.id
_entity.type
_entity.pdbx_description
1 polymer ?
#
loop_
_entity_poly.entity_id
_entity_poly.type
_entity_poly.pdbx_seq_one_letter_code
_entity_poly.pdbx_strand_id
1 'polypeptide(L)'
;TRDGFVIGGGGGMVVLEELEHAKARGAKIYAEVTGYGATSDGHDMVAPSGEGGERSMKLALGTLPEGRKVDYINAHGTSTPVGDVTEMMAVRRVFGEEHPVVTSTKSQTGHALGGAGVHEAIYSLIMMDKGFIAPSINVTELAPELRPDEVCTEYREGVELDSVLSNSFGFGGTNASMIMSKFSE
;
A
#
# COMPACT_ATOMS: atom_id res chain seq x y z
N THR A 1 -9.92 -10.51 -16.17
CA THR A 1 -9.31 -10.01 -17.42
C THR A 1 -8.50 -8.75 -17.14
N ARG A 2 -7.24 -8.93 -16.72
CA ARG A 2 -6.30 -7.82 -16.52
C ARG A 2 -5.62 -7.52 -17.85
N ASP A 3 -5.73 -6.28 -18.32
CA ASP A 3 -5.21 -5.84 -19.63
C ASP A 3 -4.36 -4.56 -19.56
N GLY A 4 -3.93 -4.21 -18.34
CA GLY A 4 -3.09 -3.06 -18.07
C GLY A 4 -3.78 -2.01 -17.19
N PHE A 5 -3.02 -0.99 -16.83
CA PHE A 5 -3.52 0.09 -16.01
C PHE A 5 -4.21 1.18 -16.83
N VAL A 6 -5.23 1.79 -16.24
CA VAL A 6 -5.85 3.00 -16.78
C VAL A 6 -5.07 4.22 -16.30
N ILE A 7 -4.64 5.09 -17.20
CA ILE A 7 -3.98 6.35 -16.84
C ILE A 7 -4.96 7.22 -16.05
N GLY A 8 -4.59 7.56 -14.84
CA GLY A 8 -5.25 8.57 -14.03
C GLY A 8 -4.45 9.87 -14.01
N GLY A 9 -5.02 10.90 -13.44
CA GLY A 9 -4.38 12.19 -13.26
C GLY A 9 -4.51 12.68 -11.83
N GLY A 10 -3.65 13.61 -11.45
CA GLY A 10 -3.74 14.28 -10.16
C GLY A 10 -2.38 14.56 -9.54
N GLY A 11 -2.43 15.14 -8.37
CA GLY A 11 -1.28 15.42 -7.52
C GLY A 11 -1.76 15.49 -6.08
N GLY A 12 -0.84 15.40 -5.14
CA GLY A 12 -1.13 15.48 -3.73
C GLY A 12 0.06 16.04 -2.97
N MET A 13 -0.20 16.44 -1.74
CA MET A 13 0.82 16.95 -0.84
C MET A 13 0.53 16.45 0.57
N VAL A 14 1.52 15.92 1.23
CA VAL A 14 1.49 15.61 2.66
C VAL A 14 2.57 16.43 3.36
N VAL A 15 2.28 16.87 4.57
CA VAL A 15 3.24 17.59 5.40
C VAL A 15 3.87 16.58 6.35
N LEU A 16 5.17 16.40 6.23
CA LEU A 16 5.98 15.67 7.21
C LEU A 16 6.53 16.67 8.22
N GLU A 17 6.31 16.40 9.48
CA GLU A 17 6.67 17.29 10.57
C GLU A 17 7.29 16.48 11.72
N GLU A 18 8.28 17.03 12.37
CA GLU A 18 8.87 16.44 13.56
C GLU A 18 7.81 16.38 14.68
N LEU A 19 7.79 15.26 15.42
CA LEU A 19 6.71 14.93 16.36
C LEU A 19 6.55 16.00 17.46
N GLU A 20 7.62 16.37 18.12
CA GLU A 20 7.55 17.32 19.23
C GLU A 20 7.19 18.75 18.74
N HIS A 21 7.59 19.11 17.52
CA HIS A 21 7.16 20.35 16.89
C HIS A 21 5.64 20.34 16.61
N ALA A 22 5.12 19.23 16.07
CA ALA A 22 3.68 19.07 15.80
C ALA A 22 2.86 19.15 17.10
N LYS A 23 3.31 18.45 18.15
CA LYS A 23 2.67 18.47 19.47
C LYS A 23 2.71 19.87 20.11
N ALA A 24 3.84 20.56 20.06
CA ALA A 24 4.01 21.90 20.64
C ALA A 24 3.06 22.95 20.07
N ARG A 25 2.66 22.82 18.81
CA ARG A 25 1.68 23.70 18.16
C ARG A 25 0.25 23.17 18.17
N GLY A 26 -0.02 22.02 18.80
CA GLY A 26 -1.34 21.39 18.87
C GLY A 26 -1.87 20.92 17.52
N ALA A 27 -0.99 20.45 16.63
CA ALA A 27 -1.39 19.96 15.33
C ALA A 27 -2.21 18.67 15.45
N LYS A 28 -3.19 18.48 14.54
CA LYS A 28 -3.77 17.15 14.34
C LYS A 28 -2.72 16.27 13.66
N ILE A 29 -2.30 15.22 14.34
CA ILE A 29 -1.42 14.19 13.79
C ILE A 29 -2.30 13.09 13.22
N TYR A 30 -2.23 12.87 11.90
CA TYR A 30 -3.01 11.83 11.23
C TYR A 30 -2.40 10.45 11.41
N ALA A 31 -1.08 10.37 11.36
CA ALA A 31 -0.31 9.15 11.59
C ALA A 31 1.16 9.49 11.79
N GLU A 32 1.94 8.52 12.24
CA GLU A 32 3.40 8.51 12.21
C GLU A 32 3.87 7.67 11.02
N VAL A 33 4.94 8.08 10.35
CA VAL A 33 5.64 7.21 9.40
C VAL A 33 6.54 6.30 10.22
N THR A 34 6.11 5.08 10.44
CA THR A 34 6.77 4.10 11.32
C THR A 34 7.62 3.09 10.56
N GLY A 35 7.45 3.01 9.24
CA GLY A 35 8.25 2.12 8.43
C GLY A 35 8.47 2.65 7.01
N TYR A 36 9.69 2.43 6.51
CA TYR A 36 10.03 2.75 5.13
C TYR A 36 11.07 1.79 4.59
N GLY A 37 10.86 1.33 3.37
CA GLY A 37 11.81 0.52 2.64
C GLY A 37 11.85 0.92 1.17
N ALA A 38 13.04 1.12 0.64
CA ALA A 38 13.26 1.36 -0.78
C ALA A 38 14.31 0.40 -1.32
N THR A 39 14.03 -0.16 -2.48
CA THR A 39 14.92 -1.13 -3.14
C THR A 39 14.95 -0.89 -4.64
N SER A 40 15.98 -1.41 -5.30
CA SER A 40 16.02 -1.55 -6.74
C SER A 40 16.34 -3.01 -7.07
N ASP A 41 15.51 -3.66 -7.88
CA ASP A 41 15.73 -5.06 -8.23
C ASP A 41 16.52 -5.23 -9.53
N GLY A 42 16.54 -4.23 -10.40
CA GLY A 42 17.35 -4.24 -11.62
C GLY A 42 17.12 -5.44 -12.56
N HIS A 43 15.98 -6.11 -12.40
CA HIS A 43 15.67 -7.35 -13.13
C HIS A 43 15.29 -7.06 -14.58
N ASP A 44 14.35 -6.15 -14.78
CA ASP A 44 13.82 -5.76 -16.09
C ASP A 44 13.35 -4.31 -16.02
N MET A 45 13.25 -3.64 -17.18
CA MET A 45 12.80 -2.24 -17.24
C MET A 45 11.31 -2.10 -16.87
N VAL A 46 10.50 -3.11 -17.16
CA VAL A 46 9.03 -3.04 -17.02
C VAL A 46 8.49 -4.15 -16.11
N ALA A 47 8.99 -5.38 -16.25
CA ALA A 47 8.49 -6.52 -15.51
C ALA A 47 9.10 -6.60 -14.09
N PRO A 48 8.27 -6.60 -13.03
CA PRO A 48 8.78 -6.71 -11.66
C PRO A 48 9.30 -8.13 -11.40
N SER A 49 10.40 -8.25 -10.66
CA SER A 49 10.91 -9.55 -10.19
C SER A 49 10.09 -10.12 -9.03
N GLY A 50 9.42 -9.26 -8.29
CA GLY A 50 8.76 -9.56 -7.01
C GLY A 50 9.73 -9.63 -5.82
N GLU A 51 11.01 -9.79 -6.05
CA GLU A 51 12.04 -9.84 -5.00
C GLU A 51 12.30 -8.43 -4.44
N GLY A 52 12.35 -7.41 -5.30
CA GLY A 52 12.52 -6.03 -4.87
C GLY A 52 11.36 -5.54 -4.01
N GLY A 53 10.12 -5.86 -4.39
CA GLY A 53 8.94 -5.55 -3.59
C GLY A 53 8.92 -6.27 -2.24
N GLU A 54 9.31 -7.55 -2.22
CA GLU A 54 9.45 -8.32 -0.98
C GLU A 54 10.49 -7.67 -0.04
N ARG A 55 11.64 -7.29 -0.55
CA ARG A 55 12.69 -6.63 0.24
C ARG A 55 12.25 -5.27 0.76
N SER A 56 11.57 -4.46 -0.06
CA SER A 56 11.09 -3.14 0.37
C SER A 56 10.09 -3.26 1.53
N MET A 57 9.14 -4.21 1.44
CA MET A 57 8.21 -4.50 2.53
C MET A 57 8.94 -4.98 3.80
N LYS A 58 9.90 -5.90 3.68
CA LYS A 58 10.69 -6.37 4.84
C LYS A 58 11.50 -5.25 5.49
N LEU A 59 12.09 -4.34 4.71
CA LEU A 59 12.78 -3.16 5.25
C LEU A 59 11.82 -2.25 6.00
N ALA A 60 10.63 -1.98 5.45
CA ALA A 60 9.64 -1.17 6.12
C ALA A 60 9.17 -1.81 7.45
N LEU A 61 8.91 -3.10 7.45
CA LEU A 61 8.56 -3.86 8.66
C LEU A 61 9.68 -3.87 9.71
N GLY A 62 10.92 -3.85 9.28
CA GLY A 62 12.09 -3.85 10.17
C GLY A 62 12.20 -2.61 11.06
N THR A 63 11.48 -1.53 10.75
CA THR A 63 11.42 -0.30 11.56
C THR A 63 10.07 -0.10 12.26
N LEU A 64 9.10 -0.99 12.00
CA LEU A 64 7.81 -0.95 12.69
C LEU A 64 8.02 -1.25 14.19
N PRO A 65 7.48 -0.43 15.11
CA PRO A 65 7.60 -0.66 16.53
C PRO A 65 7.10 -2.04 16.97
N GLU A 66 7.77 -2.62 17.96
CA GLU A 66 7.43 -3.93 18.51
C GLU A 66 5.97 -3.96 18.99
N GLY A 67 5.28 -5.06 18.69
CA GLY A 67 3.86 -5.26 19.03
C GLY A 67 2.87 -4.67 18.04
N ARG A 68 3.29 -3.80 17.13
CA ARG A 68 2.41 -3.31 16.04
C ARG A 68 2.35 -4.30 14.88
N LYS A 69 1.19 -4.35 14.23
CA LYS A 69 0.95 -5.16 13.03
C LYS A 69 0.36 -4.29 11.93
N VAL A 70 0.65 -4.65 10.70
CA VAL A 70 -0.01 -4.04 9.54
C VAL A 70 -1.41 -4.65 9.39
N ASP A 71 -2.44 -3.83 9.36
CA ASP A 71 -3.84 -4.25 9.23
C ASP A 71 -4.33 -4.21 7.78
N TYR A 72 -3.75 -3.31 7.00
CA TYR A 72 -4.18 -3.04 5.63
C TYR A 72 -2.99 -2.72 4.72
N ILE A 73 -3.04 -3.21 3.49
CA ILE A 73 -2.11 -2.90 2.42
C ILE A 73 -2.84 -2.20 1.27
N ASN A 74 -2.45 -0.97 0.96
CA ASN A 74 -2.76 -0.35 -0.32
C ASN A 74 -1.70 -0.81 -1.32
N ALA A 75 -2.06 -1.80 -2.12
CA ALA A 75 -1.16 -2.42 -3.08
C ALA A 75 -0.86 -1.49 -4.25
N HIS A 76 0.29 -1.67 -4.86
CA HIS A 76 0.59 -1.04 -6.15
C HIS A 76 -0.44 -1.45 -7.21
N GLY A 77 -0.78 -2.74 -7.30
CA GLY A 77 -1.95 -3.33 -7.95
C GLY A 77 -2.45 -2.57 -9.19
N THR A 78 -1.73 -2.70 -10.32
CA THR A 78 -1.97 -1.89 -11.52
C THR A 78 -2.86 -2.57 -12.56
N SER A 79 -3.42 -3.73 -12.26
CA SER A 79 -4.22 -4.54 -13.21
C SER A 79 -3.41 -5.06 -14.42
N THR A 80 -2.12 -5.33 -14.20
CA THR A 80 -1.28 -5.91 -15.22
C THR A 80 -1.25 -7.44 -15.11
N PRO A 81 -1.07 -8.17 -16.23
CA PRO A 81 -1.04 -9.63 -16.22
C PRO A 81 -0.02 -10.25 -15.27
N VAL A 82 1.14 -9.59 -15.12
CA VAL A 82 2.25 -10.08 -14.28
C VAL A 82 2.29 -9.38 -12.92
N GLY A 83 2.08 -8.07 -12.89
CA GLY A 83 2.34 -7.24 -11.72
C GLY A 83 1.53 -7.63 -10.48
N ASP A 84 0.22 -7.78 -10.63
CA ASP A 84 -0.69 -8.03 -9.49
C ASP A 84 -0.38 -9.37 -8.82
N VAL A 85 -0.20 -10.43 -9.60
CA VAL A 85 0.14 -11.76 -9.07
C VAL A 85 1.51 -11.74 -8.40
N THR A 86 2.49 -11.10 -9.05
CA THR A 86 3.85 -10.99 -8.50
C THR A 86 3.86 -10.26 -7.16
N GLU A 87 3.10 -9.17 -7.04
CA GLU A 87 2.95 -8.43 -5.78
C GLU A 87 2.30 -9.28 -4.69
N MET A 88 1.17 -9.96 -5.01
CA MET A 88 0.50 -10.81 -4.03
C MET A 88 1.36 -11.99 -3.58
N MET A 89 2.16 -12.58 -4.47
CA MET A 89 3.14 -13.60 -4.07
C MET A 89 4.22 -13.01 -3.13
N ALA A 90 4.66 -11.77 -3.35
CA ALA A 90 5.58 -11.09 -2.44
C ALA A 90 4.91 -10.83 -1.07
N VAL A 91 3.65 -10.38 -1.04
CA VAL A 91 2.87 -10.21 0.21
C VAL A 91 2.80 -11.54 0.98
N ARG A 92 2.47 -12.66 0.33
CA ARG A 92 2.47 -13.99 0.98
C ARG A 92 3.82 -14.36 1.59
N ARG A 93 4.92 -14.10 0.89
CA ARG A 93 6.27 -14.41 1.41
C ARG A 93 6.67 -13.54 2.61
N VAL A 94 6.12 -12.33 2.71
CA VAL A 94 6.41 -11.39 3.79
C VAL A 94 5.51 -11.64 5.00
N PHE A 95 4.20 -11.81 4.81
CA PHE A 95 3.20 -11.86 5.87
C PHE A 95 2.68 -13.27 6.17
N GLY A 96 2.96 -14.24 5.32
CA GLY A 96 2.44 -15.60 5.46
C GLY A 96 0.96 -15.72 5.07
N GLU A 97 0.28 -16.73 5.62
CA GLU A 97 -1.11 -17.03 5.30
C GLU A 97 -2.10 -16.02 5.91
N GLU A 98 -1.76 -15.45 7.06
CA GLU A 98 -2.56 -14.43 7.77
C GLU A 98 -2.07 -13.02 7.40
N HIS A 99 -2.10 -12.72 6.09
CA HIS A 99 -1.70 -11.40 5.63
C HIS A 99 -2.76 -10.33 5.90
N PRO A 100 -2.36 -9.03 5.93
CA PRO A 100 -3.28 -7.91 6.05
C PRO A 100 -4.33 -7.90 4.92
N VAL A 101 -5.42 -7.17 5.14
CA VAL A 101 -6.40 -6.91 4.08
C VAL A 101 -5.74 -6.13 2.94
N VAL A 102 -5.90 -6.58 1.70
CA VAL A 102 -5.28 -5.96 0.53
C VAL A 102 -6.34 -5.38 -0.40
N THR A 103 -6.14 -4.13 -0.81
CA THR A 103 -6.86 -3.53 -1.95
C THR A 103 -5.91 -2.68 -2.79
N SER A 104 -6.33 -2.36 -4.01
CA SER A 104 -5.70 -1.30 -4.80
C SER A 104 -6.72 -0.21 -5.10
N THR A 105 -6.47 0.98 -4.58
CA THR A 105 -7.29 2.17 -4.86
C THR A 105 -7.20 2.62 -6.32
N LYS A 106 -6.22 2.13 -7.08
CA LYS A 106 -6.12 2.36 -8.53
C LYS A 106 -7.30 1.78 -9.30
N SER A 107 -8.00 0.78 -8.75
CA SER A 107 -9.23 0.27 -9.33
C SER A 107 -10.33 1.34 -9.44
N GLN A 108 -10.27 2.38 -8.60
CA GLN A 108 -11.24 3.49 -8.56
C GLN A 108 -10.71 4.76 -9.25
N THR A 109 -9.41 5.03 -9.15
CA THR A 109 -8.82 6.31 -9.55
C THR A 109 -7.98 6.24 -10.81
N GLY A 110 -7.67 5.05 -11.29
CA GLY A 110 -6.61 4.85 -12.26
C GLY A 110 -5.22 5.05 -11.66
N HIS A 111 -4.21 5.01 -12.49
CA HIS A 111 -2.81 5.14 -12.12
C HIS A 111 -2.29 6.53 -12.46
N ALA A 112 -2.09 7.37 -11.45
CA ALA A 112 -1.60 8.74 -11.61
C ALA A 112 -0.05 8.83 -11.73
N LEU A 113 0.61 7.72 -12.08
CA LEU A 113 2.06 7.63 -12.28
C LEU A 113 2.84 8.20 -11.07
N GLY A 114 3.64 9.24 -11.26
CA GLY A 114 4.40 9.87 -10.18
C GLY A 114 3.57 10.45 -9.03
N GLY A 115 2.27 10.70 -9.25
CA GLY A 115 1.33 11.14 -8.21
C GLY A 115 0.67 9.99 -7.43
N ALA A 116 0.82 8.74 -7.89
CA ALA A 116 0.08 7.61 -7.30
C ALA A 116 0.41 7.38 -5.82
N GLY A 117 1.69 7.42 -5.45
CA GLY A 117 2.11 7.16 -4.07
C GLY A 117 1.54 8.16 -3.06
N VAL A 118 1.49 9.46 -3.39
CA VAL A 118 0.90 10.45 -2.49
C VAL A 118 -0.63 10.31 -2.41
N HIS A 119 -1.30 9.93 -3.52
CA HIS A 119 -2.73 9.62 -3.49
C HIS A 119 -3.02 8.45 -2.54
N GLU A 120 -2.29 7.37 -2.67
CA GLU A 120 -2.46 6.15 -1.86
C GLU A 120 -2.16 6.39 -0.38
N ALA A 121 -1.14 7.20 -0.07
CA ALA A 121 -0.88 7.65 1.29
C ALA A 121 -2.08 8.43 1.86
N ILE A 122 -2.61 9.41 1.13
CA ILE A 122 -3.75 10.22 1.56
C ILE A 122 -5.00 9.34 1.72
N TYR A 123 -5.29 8.44 0.78
CA TYR A 123 -6.45 7.54 0.89
C TYR A 123 -6.32 6.61 2.09
N SER A 124 -5.14 6.08 2.34
CA SER A 124 -4.87 5.24 3.51
C SER A 124 -5.07 6.01 4.82
N LEU A 125 -4.59 7.25 4.90
CA LEU A 125 -4.82 8.12 6.06
C LEU A 125 -6.32 8.42 6.28
N ILE A 126 -7.09 8.63 5.20
CA ILE A 126 -8.55 8.83 5.28
C ILE A 126 -9.23 7.56 5.77
N MET A 127 -8.84 6.39 5.28
CA MET A 127 -9.37 5.10 5.73
C MET A 127 -9.10 4.88 7.22
N MET A 128 -7.90 5.18 7.69
CA MET A 128 -7.54 5.12 9.11
C MET A 128 -8.36 6.10 9.96
N ASP A 129 -8.48 7.36 9.53
CA ASP A 129 -9.21 8.41 10.29
C ASP A 129 -10.72 8.12 10.36
N LYS A 130 -11.29 7.51 9.33
CA LYS A 130 -12.74 7.28 9.20
C LYS A 130 -13.17 5.84 9.50
N GLY A 131 -12.26 4.92 9.67
CA GLY A 131 -12.57 3.53 10.04
C GLY A 131 -13.26 2.75 8.93
N PHE A 132 -12.74 2.80 7.71
CA PHE A 132 -13.24 2.01 6.59
C PHE A 132 -12.13 1.48 5.70
N ILE A 133 -12.44 0.49 4.86
CA ILE A 133 -11.57 0.03 3.77
C ILE A 133 -12.32 0.20 2.45
N ALA A 134 -11.72 0.98 1.55
CA ALA A 134 -12.19 1.11 0.17
C ALA A 134 -11.87 -0.17 -0.62
N PRO A 135 -12.83 -0.77 -1.34
CA PRO A 135 -12.61 -2.02 -2.05
C PRO A 135 -11.79 -1.85 -3.32
N SER A 136 -11.20 -2.94 -3.78
CA SER A 136 -10.83 -3.09 -5.19
C SER A 136 -12.11 -3.32 -6.00
N ILE A 137 -12.50 -2.36 -6.84
CA ILE A 137 -13.70 -2.49 -7.69
C ILE A 137 -13.35 -3.07 -9.07
N ASN A 138 -14.36 -3.43 -9.85
CA ASN A 138 -14.24 -4.00 -11.19
C ASN A 138 -13.53 -5.38 -11.23
N VAL A 139 -13.45 -6.06 -10.11
CA VAL A 139 -12.92 -7.41 -10.04
C VAL A 139 -14.06 -8.38 -10.34
N THR A 140 -14.16 -8.83 -11.59
CA THR A 140 -15.19 -9.79 -12.02
C THR A 140 -14.76 -11.24 -11.81
N GLU A 141 -13.46 -11.48 -11.88
CA GLU A 141 -12.84 -12.79 -11.70
C GLU A 141 -11.42 -12.61 -11.16
N LEU A 142 -11.08 -13.30 -10.09
CA LEU A 142 -9.72 -13.32 -9.55
C LEU A 142 -8.81 -14.15 -10.44
N ALA A 143 -7.53 -13.81 -10.43
CA ALA A 143 -6.51 -14.65 -11.06
C ALA A 143 -6.48 -16.02 -10.37
N PRO A 144 -6.24 -17.12 -11.12
CA PRO A 144 -6.25 -18.48 -10.56
C PRO A 144 -5.23 -18.68 -9.43
N GLU A 145 -4.19 -17.87 -9.40
CA GLU A 145 -3.15 -17.92 -8.37
C GLU A 145 -3.57 -17.26 -7.05
N LEU A 146 -4.67 -16.47 -7.07
CA LEU A 146 -5.14 -15.73 -5.92
C LEU A 146 -6.34 -16.42 -5.25
N ARG A 147 -6.39 -16.36 -3.94
CA ARG A 147 -7.52 -16.86 -3.15
C ARG A 147 -8.59 -15.75 -3.00
N PRO A 148 -9.87 -16.12 -2.84
CA PRO A 148 -10.95 -15.14 -2.67
C PRO A 148 -10.81 -14.22 -1.47
N ASP A 149 -10.09 -14.64 -0.43
CA ASP A 149 -9.86 -13.90 0.81
C ASP A 149 -8.69 -12.91 0.74
N GLU A 150 -7.86 -12.99 -0.31
CA GLU A 150 -6.64 -12.18 -0.41
C GLU A 150 -6.87 -10.75 -0.90
N VAL A 151 -7.93 -10.52 -1.65
CA VAL A 151 -8.26 -9.19 -2.19
C VAL A 151 -9.64 -8.78 -1.72
N CYS A 152 -9.70 -7.67 -1.01
CA CYS A 152 -10.99 -7.13 -0.54
C CYS A 152 -11.71 -6.41 -1.69
N THR A 153 -12.83 -6.97 -2.12
CA THR A 153 -13.67 -6.45 -3.21
C THR A 153 -14.94 -5.78 -2.71
N GLU A 154 -15.17 -5.78 -1.40
CA GLU A 154 -16.33 -5.19 -0.77
C GLU A 154 -15.92 -4.04 0.16
N TYR A 155 -16.77 -3.01 0.25
CA TYR A 155 -16.58 -1.93 1.21
C TYR A 155 -16.72 -2.47 2.63
N ARG A 156 -15.77 -2.14 3.50
CA ARG A 156 -15.80 -2.49 4.92
C ARG A 156 -15.88 -1.22 5.75
N GLU A 157 -16.90 -1.15 6.59
CA GLU A 157 -17.12 -0.03 7.53
C GLU A 157 -16.88 -0.50 8.97
N GLY A 158 -16.57 0.43 9.85
CA GLY A 158 -16.36 0.16 11.28
C GLY A 158 -15.09 -0.66 11.56
N VAL A 159 -14.08 -0.54 10.71
CA VAL A 159 -12.79 -1.21 10.90
C VAL A 159 -11.81 -0.31 11.68
N GLU A 160 -11.04 -0.92 12.54
CA GLU A 160 -9.91 -0.26 13.18
C GLU A 160 -8.63 -0.59 12.40
N LEU A 161 -7.96 0.45 11.91
CA LEU A 161 -6.67 0.34 11.21
C LEU A 161 -5.62 1.04 12.07
N ASP A 162 -4.77 0.28 12.74
CA ASP A 162 -3.69 0.81 13.56
C ASP A 162 -2.44 1.12 12.72
N SER A 163 -2.13 0.25 11.78
CA SER A 163 -1.02 0.46 10.84
C SER A 163 -1.40 0.04 9.44
N VAL A 164 -1.05 0.87 8.47
CA VAL A 164 -1.30 0.63 7.05
C VAL A 164 0.01 0.68 6.26
N LEU A 165 0.15 -0.20 5.28
CA LEU A 165 1.29 -0.24 4.36
C LEU A 165 0.84 0.19 2.97
N SER A 166 1.60 1.06 2.33
CA SER A 166 1.41 1.48 0.93
C SER A 166 2.61 1.04 0.10
N ASN A 167 2.35 0.34 -1.00
CA ASN A 167 3.36 -0.14 -1.94
C ASN A 167 3.37 0.68 -3.23
N SER A 168 4.55 1.00 -3.70
CA SER A 168 4.78 1.62 -5.01
C SER A 168 5.94 0.92 -5.71
N PHE A 169 5.66 0.23 -6.81
CA PHE A 169 6.63 -0.55 -7.58
C PHE A 169 6.72 0.01 -8.99
N GLY A 170 7.78 0.76 -9.26
CA GLY A 170 7.94 1.51 -10.50
C GLY A 170 8.76 0.79 -11.56
N PHE A 171 8.60 1.23 -12.80
CA PHE A 171 9.48 0.82 -13.90
C PHE A 171 10.95 1.12 -13.59
N GLY A 172 11.84 0.29 -14.12
CA GLY A 172 13.26 0.33 -13.79
C GLY A 172 13.62 -0.43 -12.51
N GLY A 173 12.65 -1.13 -11.89
CA GLY A 173 12.85 -1.93 -10.68
C GLY A 173 12.90 -1.12 -9.39
N THR A 174 12.47 0.14 -9.41
CA THR A 174 12.39 0.97 -8.20
C THR A 174 11.17 0.58 -7.37
N ASN A 175 11.38 0.14 -6.15
CA ASN A 175 10.31 -0.27 -5.24
C ASN A 175 10.38 0.54 -3.95
N ALA A 176 9.23 0.93 -3.44
CA ALA A 176 9.07 1.58 -2.14
C ALA A 176 7.88 1.01 -1.39
N SER A 177 8.06 0.81 -0.10
CA SER A 177 6.99 0.44 0.83
C SER A 177 7.05 1.38 2.03
N MET A 178 5.91 1.95 2.41
CA MET A 178 5.80 2.88 3.53
C MET A 178 4.73 2.39 4.49
N ILE A 179 5.03 2.41 5.79
CA ILE A 179 4.07 2.11 6.84
C ILE A 179 3.73 3.40 7.59
N MET A 180 2.45 3.64 7.71
CA MET A 180 1.88 4.71 8.52
C MET A 180 1.08 4.08 9.65
N SER A 181 1.31 4.51 10.88
CA SER A 181 0.65 3.98 12.07
C SER A 181 -0.08 5.09 12.82
N LYS A 182 -1.19 4.75 13.47
CA LYS A 182 -1.89 5.70 14.35
C LYS A 182 -0.92 6.25 15.39
N PHE A 183 -0.97 7.55 15.57
CA PHE A 183 -0.30 8.20 16.68
C PHE A 183 -1.03 7.84 17.97
N SER A 184 -0.28 7.40 18.98
CA SER A 184 -0.74 7.21 20.35
C SER A 184 0.19 7.99 21.28
N GLU A 185 -0.38 8.81 22.15
CA GLU A 185 0.37 9.53 23.20
C GLU A 185 0.99 8.59 24.23
#